data_18935c1b82be7a22898c6ca1169f1665
#
_entry.id   18935c1b82be7a22898c6ca1169f1665
#
_cell.length_a   1.000
_cell.length_b   1.000
_cell.length_c   1.000
_cell.angle_alpha   90.00
_cell.angle_beta   90.00
_cell.angle_gamma   90.00
#
_symmetry.space_group_name_H-M   'P 1'
#
loop_
_entity.id
_entity.type
_entity.pdbx_description
1 polymer ?
#
loop_
_entity_poly.entity_id
_entity_poly.type
_entity_poly.pdbx_seq_one_letter_code
_entity_poly.pdbx_strand_id
1 'polypeptide(L)'
;MPDKIVTILVALWKAGGFLEKKLINLKQQTFFSQCNIVLLNCQNHDNEADIYADFLKHDNVTEIRYNEYTYLYPTWNDGIKSTESEFIMNSNADDMLHPEYVETCSHWLKTHPDFACVSTGVLLTYHPNQVYPNWEQQGNLPLDFYPNSTAGPCPLWRRSLHDKYGYFDPRCATIGDAIMWEKWHAGGEKFGLIKQDMVLYYAHSNSLERRTENGISLADSDLKRLGRI
;
A
#
# COMPACT_ATOMS: atom_id res chain seq x y z
N MET A 1 -21.55 -9.38 -4.69
CA MET A 1 -20.41 -10.06 -5.35
C MET A 1 -19.87 -11.06 -4.35
N PRO A 2 -19.30 -12.21 -4.74
CA PRO A 2 -18.66 -13.07 -3.78
C PRO A 2 -17.55 -12.25 -3.06
N ASP A 3 -17.45 -12.40 -1.75
CA ASP A 3 -16.47 -11.69 -0.95
C ASP A 3 -15.08 -12.03 -1.45
N LYS A 4 -14.37 -11.03 -1.95
CA LYS A 4 -12.98 -11.18 -2.37
C LYS A 4 -12.11 -11.32 -1.13
N ILE A 5 -11.03 -12.07 -1.26
CA ILE A 5 -10.15 -12.40 -0.13
C ILE A 5 -9.33 -11.19 0.31
N VAL A 6 -8.86 -10.40 -0.65
CA VAL A 6 -7.97 -9.26 -0.42
C VAL A 6 -8.55 -7.98 -1.02
N THR A 7 -8.45 -6.87 -0.31
CA THR A 7 -8.63 -5.55 -0.90
C THR A 7 -7.28 -4.86 -1.03
N ILE A 8 -6.96 -4.42 -2.25
CA ILE A 8 -5.76 -3.66 -2.57
C ILE A 8 -6.13 -2.19 -2.70
N LEU A 9 -5.60 -1.36 -1.82
CA LEU A 9 -5.78 0.09 -1.82
C LEU A 9 -4.68 0.74 -2.66
N VAL A 10 -5.05 1.47 -3.69
CA VAL A 10 -4.12 2.18 -4.58
C VAL A 10 -4.44 3.66 -4.54
N ALA A 11 -3.68 4.41 -3.74
CA ALA A 11 -3.84 5.86 -3.65
C ALA A 11 -3.19 6.53 -4.87
N LEU A 12 -3.95 7.42 -5.52
CA LEU A 12 -3.55 8.11 -6.73
C LEU A 12 -3.52 9.62 -6.48
N TRP A 13 -2.34 10.19 -6.56
CA TRP A 13 -2.11 11.63 -6.54
C TRP A 13 -0.82 11.95 -7.26
N LYS A 14 -0.92 12.61 -8.41
CA LYS A 14 0.21 12.85 -9.32
C LYS A 14 0.90 11.53 -9.75
N ALA A 15 0.08 10.50 -9.92
CA ALA A 15 0.52 9.15 -10.23
C ALA A 15 0.59 8.86 -11.75
N GLY A 16 0.23 9.81 -12.62
CA GLY A 16 0.12 9.59 -14.06
C GLY A 16 1.36 8.95 -14.69
N GLY A 17 2.57 9.32 -14.23
CA GLY A 17 3.82 8.75 -14.72
C GLY A 17 4.09 7.28 -14.33
N PHE A 18 3.33 6.72 -13.38
CA PHE A 18 3.49 5.35 -12.87
C PHE A 18 2.29 4.45 -13.15
N LEU A 19 1.12 5.06 -13.29
CA LEU A 19 -0.17 4.39 -13.20
C LEU A 19 -0.36 3.31 -14.26
N GLU A 20 -0.01 3.54 -15.51
CA GLU A 20 -0.12 2.53 -16.58
C GLU A 20 0.61 1.23 -16.21
N LYS A 21 1.85 1.34 -15.73
CA LYS A 21 2.66 0.17 -15.33
C LYS A 21 2.15 -0.47 -14.06
N LYS A 22 1.62 0.34 -13.13
CA LYS A 22 0.94 -0.17 -11.94
C LYS A 22 -0.27 -1.03 -12.28
N LEU A 23 -1.13 -0.57 -13.19
CA LEU A 23 -2.31 -1.34 -13.61
C LEU A 23 -1.92 -2.66 -14.28
N ILE A 24 -0.87 -2.66 -15.10
CA ILE A 24 -0.30 -3.89 -15.68
C ILE A 24 0.19 -4.83 -14.55
N ASN A 25 0.93 -4.31 -13.60
CA ASN A 25 1.46 -5.09 -12.46
C ASN A 25 0.35 -5.70 -11.59
N LEU A 26 -0.72 -4.94 -11.32
CA LEU A 26 -1.89 -5.46 -10.60
C LEU A 26 -2.58 -6.59 -11.38
N LYS A 27 -2.73 -6.43 -12.69
CA LYS A 27 -3.35 -7.44 -13.56
C LYS A 27 -2.51 -8.71 -13.69
N GLN A 28 -1.19 -8.62 -13.50
CA GLN A 28 -0.28 -9.76 -13.50
C GLN A 28 -0.34 -10.59 -12.22
N GLN A 29 -1.00 -10.11 -11.15
CA GLN A 29 -1.12 -10.90 -9.93
C GLN A 29 -1.87 -12.21 -10.20
N THR A 30 -1.30 -13.34 -9.80
CA THR A 30 -1.94 -14.66 -9.92
C THR A 30 -3.28 -14.70 -9.19
N PHE A 31 -3.39 -13.88 -8.15
CA PHE A 31 -4.58 -13.73 -7.31
C PHE A 31 -5.51 -12.59 -7.72
N PHE A 32 -5.33 -12.00 -8.92
CA PHE A 32 -6.10 -10.84 -9.39
C PHE A 32 -7.61 -11.03 -9.25
N SER A 33 -8.15 -12.18 -9.64
CA SER A 33 -9.59 -12.48 -9.56
C SER A 33 -10.11 -12.62 -8.13
N GLN A 34 -9.25 -12.81 -7.14
CA GLN A 34 -9.58 -12.92 -5.72
C GLN A 34 -9.40 -11.59 -4.97
N CYS A 35 -8.99 -10.53 -5.67
CA CYS A 35 -8.81 -9.21 -5.10
C CYS A 35 -9.98 -8.28 -5.43
N ASN A 36 -10.33 -7.39 -4.49
CA ASN A 36 -10.92 -6.11 -4.81
C ASN A 36 -9.79 -5.09 -5.00
N ILE A 37 -9.81 -4.32 -6.06
CA ILE A 37 -8.87 -3.21 -6.25
C ILE A 37 -9.65 -1.92 -6.11
N VAL A 38 -9.26 -1.10 -5.13
CA VAL A 38 -9.89 0.20 -4.88
C VAL A 38 -8.90 1.30 -5.27
N LEU A 39 -9.21 1.97 -6.38
CA LEU A 39 -8.48 3.13 -6.85
C LEU A 39 -8.96 4.36 -6.07
N LEU A 40 -8.08 4.94 -5.25
CA LEU A 40 -8.37 6.08 -4.40
C LEU A 40 -7.86 7.34 -5.08
N ASN A 41 -8.70 7.96 -5.90
CA ASN A 41 -8.31 9.10 -6.74
C ASN A 41 -8.40 10.41 -5.94
N CYS A 42 -7.25 10.87 -5.45
CA CYS A 42 -7.11 12.01 -4.55
C CYS A 42 -7.14 13.38 -5.26
N GLN A 43 -8.01 13.62 -6.23
CA GLN A 43 -8.19 14.90 -6.97
C GLN A 43 -7.99 14.83 -8.48
N ASN A 44 -7.78 13.65 -9.08
CA ASN A 44 -7.63 13.47 -10.52
C ASN A 44 -6.52 14.36 -11.14
N HIS A 45 -5.34 14.32 -10.56
CA HIS A 45 -4.14 14.91 -11.17
C HIS A 45 -3.69 14.09 -12.39
N ASP A 46 -2.94 14.70 -13.29
CA ASP A 46 -2.27 14.06 -14.41
C ASP A 46 -3.21 13.20 -15.30
N ASN A 47 -4.50 13.55 -15.37
CA ASN A 47 -5.52 12.78 -16.10
C ASN A 47 -5.60 11.30 -15.69
N GLU A 48 -5.35 10.99 -14.43
CA GLU A 48 -5.33 9.63 -13.90
C GLU A 48 -6.60 8.86 -14.26
N ALA A 49 -7.78 9.51 -14.21
CA ALA A 49 -9.06 8.89 -14.54
C ALA A 49 -9.11 8.36 -15.97
N ASP A 50 -8.49 9.04 -16.93
CA ASP A 50 -8.44 8.60 -18.32
C ASP A 50 -7.52 7.37 -18.46
N ILE A 51 -6.42 7.32 -17.68
CA ILE A 51 -5.46 6.22 -17.72
C ILE A 51 -6.09 4.91 -17.20
N TYR A 52 -6.90 4.97 -16.14
CA TYR A 52 -7.51 3.76 -15.57
C TYR A 52 -8.96 3.48 -16.04
N ALA A 53 -9.51 4.26 -16.97
CA ALA A 53 -10.90 4.10 -17.44
C ALA A 53 -11.21 2.67 -17.93
N ASP A 54 -10.30 2.07 -18.68
CA ASP A 54 -10.47 0.69 -19.16
C ASP A 54 -10.29 -0.33 -18.02
N PHE A 55 -9.49 -0.02 -17.02
CA PHE A 55 -9.27 -0.90 -15.88
C PHE A 55 -10.52 -1.00 -14.98
N LEU A 56 -11.33 0.06 -14.91
CA LEU A 56 -12.63 0.04 -14.22
C LEU A 56 -13.67 -0.91 -14.85
N LYS A 57 -13.43 -1.43 -16.04
CA LYS A 57 -14.32 -2.43 -16.66
C LYS A 57 -14.19 -3.83 -16.04
N HIS A 58 -13.18 -4.07 -15.21
CA HIS A 58 -13.05 -5.31 -14.45
C HIS A 58 -14.01 -5.30 -13.25
N ASP A 59 -14.77 -6.38 -13.05
CA ASP A 59 -15.79 -6.51 -12.00
C ASP A 59 -15.24 -6.35 -10.57
N ASN A 60 -13.94 -6.55 -10.39
CA ASN A 60 -13.23 -6.48 -9.14
C ASN A 60 -12.47 -5.17 -8.94
N VAL A 61 -12.71 -4.16 -9.76
CA VAL A 61 -12.08 -2.83 -9.67
C VAL A 61 -13.14 -1.78 -9.40
N THR A 62 -12.91 -0.95 -8.40
CA THR A 62 -13.77 0.17 -8.04
C THR A 62 -12.95 1.44 -7.85
N GLU A 63 -13.61 2.58 -7.87
CA GLU A 63 -13.00 3.89 -7.63
C GLU A 63 -13.70 4.60 -6.48
N ILE A 64 -12.90 5.27 -5.64
CA ILE A 64 -13.36 6.34 -4.76
C ILE A 64 -12.67 7.61 -5.21
N ARG A 65 -13.45 8.59 -5.69
CA ARG A 65 -12.93 9.85 -6.22
C ARG A 65 -13.24 11.00 -5.29
N TYR A 66 -12.24 11.85 -5.08
CA TYR A 66 -12.34 13.06 -4.27
C TYR A 66 -12.31 14.30 -5.17
N ASN A 67 -13.19 15.26 -4.88
CA ASN A 67 -13.25 16.51 -5.64
C ASN A 67 -12.13 17.49 -5.23
N GLU A 68 -11.63 17.34 -4.00
CA GLU A 68 -10.54 18.14 -3.44
C GLU A 68 -9.41 17.23 -2.97
N TYR A 69 -8.23 17.79 -2.84
CA TYR A 69 -7.08 17.05 -2.32
C TYR A 69 -7.38 16.46 -0.94
N THR A 70 -7.24 15.15 -0.84
CA THR A 70 -7.42 14.41 0.40
C THR A 70 -6.11 13.69 0.73
N TYR A 71 -5.69 13.77 1.98
CA TYR A 71 -4.48 13.09 2.46
C TYR A 71 -4.57 11.58 2.33
N LEU A 72 -3.42 10.91 2.34
CA LEU A 72 -3.28 9.48 2.12
C LEU A 72 -4.15 8.64 3.09
N TYR A 73 -4.05 8.88 4.40
CA TYR A 73 -4.69 8.01 5.39
C TYR A 73 -6.22 8.14 5.46
N PRO A 74 -6.84 9.31 5.31
CA PRO A 74 -8.27 9.40 5.08
C PRO A 74 -8.73 8.57 3.89
N THR A 75 -8.01 8.59 2.77
CA THR A 75 -8.40 7.81 1.59
C THR A 75 -8.25 6.30 1.82
N TRP A 76 -7.20 5.85 2.51
CA TRP A 76 -7.07 4.45 2.91
C TRP A 76 -8.22 4.03 3.83
N ASN A 77 -8.58 4.86 4.80
CA ASN A 77 -9.69 4.59 5.72
C ASN A 77 -11.01 4.39 4.97
N ASP A 78 -11.28 5.21 3.96
CA ASP A 78 -12.50 5.09 3.15
C ASP A 78 -12.46 3.80 2.31
N GLY A 79 -11.31 3.46 1.73
CA GLY A 79 -11.11 2.20 1.03
C GLY A 79 -11.31 0.98 1.93
N ILE A 80 -10.78 1.00 3.17
CA ILE A 80 -10.97 -0.07 4.15
C ILE A 80 -12.45 -0.22 4.53
N LYS A 81 -13.16 0.88 4.74
CA LYS A 81 -14.58 0.88 5.08
C LYS A 81 -15.49 0.42 3.93
N SER A 82 -15.02 0.50 2.70
CA SER A 82 -15.79 0.12 1.50
C SER A 82 -15.80 -1.40 1.23
N THR A 83 -15.12 -2.20 2.05
CA THR A 83 -14.93 -3.63 1.79
C THR A 83 -15.12 -4.50 3.03
N GLU A 84 -15.52 -5.75 2.79
CA GLU A 84 -15.58 -6.83 3.80
C GLU A 84 -14.51 -7.92 3.55
N SER A 85 -13.52 -7.69 2.70
CA SER A 85 -12.41 -8.64 2.47
C SER A 85 -11.70 -9.00 3.77
N GLU A 86 -11.25 -10.26 3.87
CA GLU A 86 -10.53 -10.76 5.04
C GLU A 86 -9.22 -10.01 5.28
N PHE A 87 -8.52 -9.68 4.17
CA PHE A 87 -7.24 -9.01 4.20
C PHE A 87 -7.28 -7.68 3.44
N ILE A 88 -6.47 -6.75 3.90
CA ILE A 88 -6.22 -5.45 3.27
C ILE A 88 -4.73 -5.34 2.98
N MET A 89 -4.40 -4.63 1.90
CA MET A 89 -3.06 -4.13 1.65
C MET A 89 -3.10 -2.75 0.99
N ASN A 90 -2.09 -1.95 1.23
CA ASN A 90 -1.80 -0.80 0.37
C ASN A 90 -0.78 -1.20 -0.71
N SER A 91 -0.88 -0.60 -1.87
CA SER A 91 0.10 -0.75 -2.92
C SER A 91 0.23 0.58 -3.65
N ASN A 92 1.30 1.32 -3.33
CA ASN A 92 1.53 2.64 -3.91
C ASN A 92 1.67 2.54 -5.44
N ALA A 93 1.36 3.63 -6.15
CA ALA A 93 1.35 3.63 -7.61
C ALA A 93 2.74 3.45 -8.23
N ASP A 94 3.79 3.80 -7.51
CA ASP A 94 5.20 3.77 -7.91
C ASP A 94 5.93 2.48 -7.53
N ASP A 95 5.37 1.66 -6.61
CA ASP A 95 5.94 0.38 -6.20
C ASP A 95 5.39 -0.77 -7.05
N MET A 96 6.18 -1.83 -7.26
CA MET A 96 5.77 -3.01 -8.03
C MET A 96 5.80 -4.27 -7.19
N LEU A 97 4.90 -5.19 -7.48
CA LEU A 97 4.75 -6.47 -6.80
C LEU A 97 5.17 -7.62 -7.71
N HIS A 98 5.81 -8.65 -7.13
CA HIS A 98 5.97 -9.93 -7.82
C HIS A 98 4.59 -10.50 -8.17
N PRO A 99 4.40 -11.19 -9.31
CA PRO A 99 3.09 -11.72 -9.69
C PRO A 99 2.40 -12.61 -8.65
N GLU A 100 3.16 -13.32 -7.85
CA GLU A 100 2.65 -14.22 -6.79
C GLU A 100 2.53 -13.55 -5.41
N TYR A 101 2.80 -12.23 -5.30
CA TYR A 101 2.86 -11.54 -4.02
C TYR A 101 1.59 -11.69 -3.19
N VAL A 102 0.44 -11.33 -3.78
CA VAL A 102 -0.84 -11.31 -3.06
C VAL A 102 -1.27 -12.71 -2.64
N GLU A 103 -1.09 -13.68 -3.53
CA GLU A 103 -1.39 -15.10 -3.25
C GLU A 103 -0.53 -15.65 -2.13
N THR A 104 0.78 -15.44 -2.20
CA THR A 104 1.77 -15.90 -1.21
C THR A 104 1.48 -15.32 0.18
N CYS A 105 1.29 -14.00 0.28
CA CYS A 105 1.00 -13.33 1.55
C CYS A 105 -0.34 -13.76 2.13
N SER A 106 -1.38 -13.90 1.29
CA SER A 106 -2.71 -14.34 1.73
C SER A 106 -2.69 -15.77 2.26
N HIS A 107 -2.01 -16.66 1.54
CA HIS A 107 -1.87 -18.06 1.98
C HIS A 107 -1.07 -18.15 3.28
N TRP A 108 -0.01 -17.36 3.40
CA TRP A 108 0.80 -17.32 4.61
C TRP A 108 -0.01 -16.88 5.82
N LEU A 109 -0.78 -15.78 5.74
CA LEU A 109 -1.64 -15.33 6.83
C LEU A 109 -2.72 -16.36 7.18
N LYS A 110 -3.32 -17.04 6.20
CA LYS A 110 -4.32 -18.09 6.47
C LYS A 110 -3.73 -19.25 7.28
N THR A 111 -2.47 -19.61 7.02
CA THR A 111 -1.79 -20.71 7.74
C THR A 111 -1.13 -20.26 9.05
N HIS A 112 -1.06 -18.95 9.32
CA HIS A 112 -0.49 -18.37 10.54
C HIS A 112 -1.50 -17.43 11.21
N PRO A 113 -2.56 -17.99 11.84
CA PRO A 113 -3.68 -17.19 12.36
C PRO A 113 -3.32 -16.27 13.53
N ASP A 114 -2.19 -16.50 14.19
CA ASP A 114 -1.66 -15.69 15.28
C ASP A 114 -0.86 -14.45 14.81
N PHE A 115 -0.67 -14.28 13.50
CA PHE A 115 -0.04 -13.10 12.93
C PHE A 115 -1.07 -12.10 12.41
N ALA A 116 -0.84 -10.83 12.71
CA ALA A 116 -1.68 -9.69 12.35
C ALA A 116 -1.45 -9.22 10.91
N CYS A 117 -0.20 -9.17 10.50
CA CYS A 117 0.20 -8.80 9.15
C CYS A 117 1.43 -9.58 8.71
N VAL A 118 1.70 -9.55 7.41
CA VAL A 118 2.87 -10.13 6.78
C VAL A 118 3.43 -9.20 5.72
N SER A 119 4.75 -9.21 5.60
CA SER A 119 5.53 -8.54 4.56
C SER A 119 6.49 -9.53 3.92
N THR A 120 7.12 -9.13 2.83
CA THR A 120 8.16 -9.91 2.15
C THR A 120 9.47 -9.13 2.11
N GLY A 121 10.53 -9.72 1.60
CA GLY A 121 11.73 -9.00 1.22
C GLY A 121 11.41 -7.91 0.18
N VAL A 122 12.20 -6.86 0.17
CA VAL A 122 12.02 -5.67 -0.66
C VAL A 122 13.31 -5.38 -1.41
N LEU A 123 13.19 -5.16 -2.71
CA LEU A 123 14.26 -4.63 -3.55
C LEU A 123 14.08 -3.14 -3.72
N LEU A 124 15.13 -2.37 -3.44
CA LEU A 124 15.20 -0.94 -3.70
C LEU A 124 15.63 -0.70 -5.15
N THR A 125 14.92 0.15 -5.86
CA THR A 125 15.31 0.60 -7.20
C THR A 125 15.30 2.12 -7.32
N TYR A 126 16.15 2.65 -8.22
CA TYR A 126 16.15 4.05 -8.66
C TYR A 126 15.59 4.21 -10.09
N HIS A 127 15.05 3.14 -10.66
CA HIS A 127 14.45 3.12 -12.00
C HIS A 127 12.95 2.91 -11.90
N PRO A 128 12.11 3.82 -12.40
CA PRO A 128 10.67 3.70 -12.32
C PRO A 128 10.13 2.62 -13.27
N ASN A 129 8.89 2.20 -13.00
CA ASN A 129 8.07 1.43 -13.95
C ASN A 129 8.62 0.06 -14.34
N GLN A 130 9.40 -0.57 -13.47
CA GLN A 130 9.92 -1.92 -13.71
C GLN A 130 8.88 -2.98 -13.41
N VAL A 131 8.26 -3.52 -14.44
CA VAL A 131 7.32 -4.64 -14.32
C VAL A 131 8.10 -5.96 -14.41
N TYR A 132 7.73 -6.95 -13.56
CA TYR A 132 8.29 -8.29 -13.60
C TYR A 132 8.21 -8.90 -15.03
N PRO A 133 9.19 -9.69 -15.55
CA PRO A 133 10.31 -10.29 -14.80
C PRO A 133 11.63 -9.48 -14.80
N ASN A 134 11.66 -8.26 -15.25
CA ASN A 134 12.91 -7.51 -15.50
C ASN A 134 13.58 -6.92 -14.25
N TRP A 135 13.19 -7.34 -13.04
CA TRP A 135 13.69 -6.77 -11.79
C TRP A 135 15.17 -7.03 -11.53
N GLU A 136 15.65 -8.24 -11.80
CA GLU A 136 17.02 -8.66 -11.48
C GLU A 136 18.08 -8.05 -12.39
N GLN A 137 17.69 -7.58 -13.55
CA GLN A 137 18.62 -7.11 -14.60
C GLN A 137 19.13 -5.67 -14.37
N GLN A 138 18.61 -4.94 -13.37
CA GLN A 138 18.84 -3.50 -13.23
C GLN A 138 19.60 -3.10 -11.95
N GLY A 139 20.30 -4.01 -11.29
CA GLY A 139 21.12 -3.70 -10.13
C GLY A 139 20.33 -3.25 -8.90
N ASN A 140 19.12 -3.77 -8.72
CA ASN A 140 18.30 -3.52 -7.56
C ASN A 140 18.95 -4.05 -6.29
N LEU A 141 18.84 -3.30 -5.19
CA LEU A 141 19.49 -3.61 -3.92
C LEU A 141 18.47 -4.13 -2.91
N PRO A 142 18.79 -5.19 -2.15
CA PRO A 142 17.96 -5.59 -1.02
C PRO A 142 17.79 -4.45 -0.02
N LEU A 143 16.57 -4.21 0.42
CA LEU A 143 16.27 -3.27 1.49
C LEU A 143 16.07 -4.06 2.78
N ASP A 144 17.02 -3.92 3.70
CA ASP A 144 16.89 -4.53 5.01
C ASP A 144 15.86 -3.77 5.85
N PHE A 145 14.79 -4.44 6.23
CA PHE A 145 13.88 -3.97 7.26
C PHE A 145 13.53 -5.12 8.21
N TYR A 146 13.27 -4.78 9.46
CA TYR A 146 12.93 -5.77 10.48
C TYR A 146 11.48 -5.57 10.92
N PRO A 147 10.61 -6.57 10.74
CA PRO A 147 9.18 -6.43 11.01
C PRO A 147 8.79 -6.51 12.50
N ASN A 148 9.68 -6.11 13.40
CA ASN A 148 9.38 -6.16 14.83
C ASN A 148 8.37 -5.08 15.27
N SER A 149 8.32 -3.95 14.56
CA SER A 149 7.41 -2.84 14.85
C SER A 149 7.03 -2.05 13.60
N THR A 150 7.38 -2.53 12.43
CA THR A 150 7.06 -1.94 11.13
C THR A 150 6.70 -3.02 10.13
N ALA A 151 5.76 -2.75 9.27
CA ALA A 151 5.33 -3.70 8.26
C ALA A 151 6.01 -3.49 6.90
N GLY A 152 6.90 -2.52 6.76
CA GLY A 152 7.57 -2.19 5.49
C GLY A 152 6.60 -1.69 4.41
N PRO A 153 7.06 -1.59 3.15
CA PRO A 153 6.19 -1.23 2.03
C PRO A 153 5.24 -2.37 1.64
N CYS A 154 4.04 -2.02 1.19
CA CYS A 154 3.02 -2.94 0.66
C CYS A 154 2.64 -4.12 1.58
N PRO A 155 2.51 -3.97 2.91
CA PRO A 155 2.15 -5.10 3.77
C PRO A 155 0.73 -5.61 3.48
N LEU A 156 0.49 -6.89 3.77
CA LEU A 156 -0.85 -7.49 3.83
C LEU A 156 -1.24 -7.68 5.30
N TRP A 157 -2.42 -7.20 5.72
CA TRP A 157 -2.87 -7.31 7.11
C TRP A 157 -4.33 -7.74 7.22
N ARG A 158 -4.74 -8.22 8.39
CA ARG A 158 -6.13 -8.60 8.68
C ARG A 158 -7.01 -7.35 8.81
N ARG A 159 -8.12 -7.29 8.08
CA ARG A 159 -9.09 -6.19 8.19
C ARG A 159 -9.63 -6.03 9.62
N SER A 160 -9.82 -7.14 10.33
CA SER A 160 -10.32 -7.14 11.71
C SER A 160 -9.48 -6.35 12.71
N LEU A 161 -8.23 -6.01 12.38
CA LEU A 161 -7.42 -5.09 13.20
C LEU A 161 -8.04 -3.70 13.30
N HIS A 162 -8.76 -3.27 12.26
CA HIS A 162 -9.46 -1.97 12.27
C HIS A 162 -10.68 -1.98 13.19
N ASP A 163 -11.30 -3.14 13.41
CA ASP A 163 -12.39 -3.28 14.40
C ASP A 163 -11.83 -3.17 15.83
N LYS A 164 -10.62 -3.69 16.06
CA LYS A 164 -9.96 -3.68 17.37
C LYS A 164 -9.24 -2.36 17.69
N TYR A 165 -8.53 -1.80 16.72
CA TYR A 165 -7.61 -0.68 16.92
C TYR A 165 -8.08 0.63 16.30
N GLY A 166 -9.18 0.62 15.51
CA GLY A 166 -9.63 1.74 14.74
C GLY A 166 -8.84 1.94 13.46
N TYR A 167 -9.02 3.09 12.83
CA TYR A 167 -8.48 3.44 11.53
C TYR A 167 -7.20 4.29 11.66
N PHE A 168 -6.51 4.49 10.55
CA PHE A 168 -5.35 5.39 10.49
C PHE A 168 -5.74 6.82 10.92
N ASP A 169 -4.83 7.52 11.60
CA ASP A 169 -5.10 8.89 12.06
C ASP A 169 -5.20 9.84 10.85
N PRO A 170 -6.38 10.44 10.61
CA PRO A 170 -6.61 11.29 9.43
C PRO A 170 -5.82 12.59 9.45
N ARG A 171 -5.20 12.95 10.58
CA ARG A 171 -4.34 14.13 10.71
C ARG A 171 -2.95 13.91 10.14
N CYS A 172 -2.53 12.66 9.95
CA CYS A 172 -1.22 12.33 9.41
C CYS A 172 -1.18 12.53 7.90
N ALA A 173 -0.07 13.07 7.41
CA ALA A 173 0.22 13.18 5.99
C ALA A 173 1.14 12.04 5.49
N THR A 174 2.05 11.52 6.35
CA THR A 174 3.09 10.58 5.92
C THR A 174 3.44 9.45 6.89
N ILE A 175 3.21 9.60 8.22
CA ILE A 175 3.61 8.57 9.21
C ILE A 175 2.44 7.84 9.86
N GLY A 176 1.23 7.96 9.34
CA GLY A 176 0.05 7.35 9.94
C GLY A 176 0.11 5.82 9.97
N ASP A 177 0.76 5.19 8.98
CA ASP A 177 1.02 3.76 8.95
C ASP A 177 2.02 3.35 10.05
N ALA A 178 3.14 4.03 10.19
CA ALA A 178 4.12 3.76 11.24
C ALA A 178 3.48 3.84 12.64
N ILE A 179 2.62 4.85 12.87
CA ILE A 179 1.87 5.01 14.14
C ILE A 179 0.90 3.85 14.34
N MET A 180 0.24 3.38 13.29
CA MET A 180 -0.67 2.25 13.37
C MET A 180 0.10 0.94 13.66
N TRP A 181 1.22 0.73 13.00
CA TRP A 181 2.08 -0.43 13.27
C TRP A 181 2.59 -0.42 14.72
N GLU A 182 3.03 0.72 15.22
CA GLU A 182 3.42 0.90 16.63
C GLU A 182 2.28 0.53 17.58
N LYS A 183 1.06 1.00 17.29
CA LYS A 183 -0.14 0.71 18.08
C LYS A 183 -0.47 -0.78 18.09
N TRP A 184 -0.38 -1.47 16.94
CA TRP A 184 -0.61 -2.92 16.86
C TRP A 184 0.46 -3.69 17.62
N HIS A 185 1.72 -3.32 17.44
CA HIS A 185 2.83 -3.95 18.17
C HIS A 185 2.68 -3.79 19.70
N ALA A 186 2.36 -2.60 20.16
CA ALA A 186 2.09 -2.33 21.58
C ALA A 186 0.88 -3.13 22.11
N GLY A 187 -0.08 -3.45 21.24
CA GLY A 187 -1.22 -4.31 21.54
C GLY A 187 -0.93 -5.80 21.52
N GLY A 188 0.33 -6.20 21.26
CA GLY A 188 0.79 -7.60 21.25
C GLY A 188 0.60 -8.30 19.90
N GLU A 189 0.26 -7.58 18.83
CA GLU A 189 0.11 -8.18 17.51
C GLU A 189 1.47 -8.59 16.92
N LYS A 190 1.48 -9.74 16.22
CA LYS A 190 2.69 -10.28 15.60
C LYS A 190 2.79 -9.89 14.14
N PHE A 191 3.98 -9.57 13.71
CA PHE A 191 4.33 -9.22 12.33
C PHE A 191 5.18 -10.34 11.71
N GLY A 192 4.79 -10.81 10.54
CA GLY A 192 5.48 -11.87 9.80
C GLY A 192 6.36 -11.32 8.68
N LEU A 193 7.42 -12.04 8.37
CA LEU A 193 8.30 -11.77 7.23
C LEU A 193 8.53 -13.04 6.43
N ILE A 194 8.13 -13.01 5.17
CA ILE A 194 8.50 -14.04 4.17
C ILE A 194 9.84 -13.62 3.57
N LYS A 195 10.86 -14.44 3.74
CA LYS A 195 12.24 -14.17 3.29
C LYS A 195 12.40 -14.42 1.78
N GLN A 196 11.62 -13.73 0.98
CA GLN A 196 11.67 -13.72 -0.47
C GLN A 196 11.44 -12.29 -0.93
N ASP A 197 12.26 -11.80 -1.87
CA ASP A 197 12.11 -10.46 -2.43
C ASP A 197 10.95 -10.42 -3.41
N MET A 198 9.83 -9.83 -3.00
CA MET A 198 8.60 -9.80 -3.77
C MET A 198 8.02 -8.39 -3.97
N VAL A 199 8.66 -7.38 -3.42
CA VAL A 199 8.31 -5.96 -3.62
C VAL A 199 9.48 -5.23 -4.22
N LEU A 200 9.21 -4.41 -5.23
CA LEU A 200 10.17 -3.47 -5.79
C LEU A 200 9.76 -2.06 -5.39
N TYR A 201 10.52 -1.47 -4.47
CA TYR A 201 10.31 -0.13 -3.94
C TYR A 201 11.09 0.90 -4.76
N TYR A 202 10.39 1.87 -5.34
CA TYR A 202 11.02 2.92 -6.14
C TYR A 202 11.37 4.14 -5.29
N ALA A 203 12.68 4.33 -5.02
CA ALA A 203 13.19 5.48 -4.28
C ALA A 203 13.41 6.68 -5.21
N HIS A 204 12.67 7.75 -5.01
CA HIS A 204 12.80 8.99 -5.80
C HIS A 204 12.62 10.26 -4.94
N SER A 205 13.09 11.39 -5.47
CA SER A 205 13.09 12.67 -4.74
C SER A 205 11.70 13.22 -4.41
N ASN A 206 10.68 12.80 -5.18
CA ASN A 206 9.31 13.30 -5.03
C ASN A 206 8.43 12.38 -4.17
N SER A 207 8.98 11.29 -3.59
CA SER A 207 8.24 10.41 -2.69
C SER A 207 7.68 11.20 -1.50
N LEU A 208 6.53 10.76 -0.99
CA LEU A 208 5.81 11.47 0.08
C LEU A 208 6.66 11.65 1.34
N GLU A 209 7.45 10.65 1.71
CA GLU A 209 8.32 10.63 2.89
C GLU A 209 9.45 11.67 2.84
N ARG A 210 9.84 12.13 1.63
CA ARG A 210 10.91 13.11 1.40
C ARG A 210 10.41 14.54 1.26
N ARG A 211 9.10 14.75 1.31
CA ARG A 211 8.51 16.09 1.17
C ARG A 211 8.68 16.90 2.43
N THR A 212 8.79 18.20 2.21
CA THR A 212 8.82 19.19 3.29
C THR A 212 7.69 20.20 3.11
N GLU A 213 7.18 20.71 4.21
CA GLU A 213 6.23 21.81 4.27
C GLU A 213 6.87 22.94 5.13
N ASN A 214 7.03 24.13 4.56
CA ASN A 214 7.71 25.25 5.22
C ASN A 214 9.12 24.92 5.76
N GLY A 215 9.87 24.06 5.03
CA GLY A 215 11.22 23.63 5.42
C GLY A 215 11.27 22.55 6.52
N ILE A 216 10.12 22.03 6.94
CA ILE A 216 10.00 20.97 7.94
C ILE A 216 9.56 19.68 7.23
N SER A 217 10.12 18.53 7.58
CA SER A 217 9.66 17.25 7.02
C SER A 217 8.17 17.00 7.32
N LEU A 218 7.45 16.34 6.44
CA LEU A 218 6.06 15.97 6.71
C LEU A 218 5.95 15.06 7.95
N ALA A 219 6.95 14.23 8.20
CA ALA A 219 7.00 13.38 9.40
C ALA A 219 7.07 14.20 10.68
N ASP A 220 7.95 15.21 10.75
CA ASP A 220 8.03 16.11 11.90
C ASP A 220 6.76 16.95 12.06
N SER A 221 6.15 17.36 10.95
CA SER A 221 4.87 18.06 10.95
C SER A 221 3.75 17.19 11.51
N ASP A 222 3.71 15.91 11.17
CA ASP A 222 2.78 14.94 11.73
C ASP A 222 3.01 14.76 13.25
N LEU A 223 4.27 14.56 13.67
CA LEU A 223 4.61 14.43 15.10
C LEU A 223 4.16 15.64 15.91
N LYS A 224 4.37 16.86 15.40
CA LYS A 224 3.88 18.10 16.03
C LYS A 224 2.35 18.14 16.13
N ARG A 225 1.64 17.82 15.04
CA ARG A 225 0.16 17.75 15.03
C ARG A 225 -0.40 16.76 16.06
N LEU A 226 0.35 15.70 16.34
CA LEU A 226 -0.02 14.65 17.29
C LEU A 226 0.45 14.97 18.72
N GLY A 227 1.20 16.06 18.94
CA GLY A 227 1.75 16.41 20.25
C GLY A 227 2.83 15.45 20.75
N ARG A 228 3.59 14.82 19.82
CA ARG A 228 4.67 13.86 20.14
C ARG A 228 6.06 14.54 20.20
N ILE A 229 6.20 15.74 19.63
CA ILE A 229 7.37 16.65 19.71
C ILE A 229 6.93 18.10 19.76
#